data_257ce2a8aaeb9ea49ad1b96da79a3e29
#
_entry.id   257ce2a8aaeb9ea49ad1b96da79a3e29
#
_cell.length_a   1.000
_cell.length_b   1.000
_cell.length_c   1.000
_cell.angle_alpha   90.00
_cell.angle_beta   90.00
_cell.angle_gamma   90.00
#
_symmetry.space_group_name_H-M   'P 1'
#
loop_
_entity.id
_entity.type
_entity.pdbx_description
1 polymer ?
#
loop_
_entity_poly.entity_id
_entity_poly.type
_entity_poly.pdbx_seq_one_letter_code
_entity_poly.pdbx_strand_id
1 'polypeptide(L)'
;MEPSTDSGAARPLETPHRETQKITGVDSALPLDPEIGATEPTDAAITACKRPLRRSQLDLSVEDRILFYLMTGIVHVLSLIPDFLLYPIGIAIGFIGYCLDRRHIPIGLKNLAIAFPERSEAQRRRILRASYLNLGRGGAEIIRLGGFFSRRLKRRIEYNRFGYWGEVMARHPGRGLLILSAHFGNFELLATGHALHGFQINLVHHTQRFLAGDALITFVRERAGVEIIRKHAAARAVLKALRRNETVGIPFDQNAKRSEAIFVPFFDEPAATTSGLARLVAISGAPVVPAFIVREPNMRSHRIEILDEVPIQRSGDATADIEENTRRFVKVVEDMVRRYPEQFLWTHRRYRTRPRGMAPIYPPKRS
;
A
#
# COMPACT_ATOMS: atom_id res chain seq x y z
N MET A 1 22.13 58.22 63.36
CA MET A 1 21.04 58.37 62.38
C MET A 1 20.91 57.07 61.73
N GLU A 2 19.99 56.26 62.19
CA GLU A 2 19.70 54.92 61.71
C GLU A 2 18.79 55.03 60.44
N PRO A 3 18.90 54.12 59.52
CA PRO A 3 17.85 53.91 58.52
C PRO A 3 16.96 52.73 58.95
N SER A 4 15.67 52.98 58.83
CA SER A 4 14.57 52.07 59.14
C SER A 4 14.50 50.87 58.15
N THR A 5 14.37 49.70 58.77
CA THR A 5 14.05 48.45 58.10
C THR A 5 12.55 48.40 57.78
N ASP A 6 12.20 48.21 56.53
CA ASP A 6 10.86 47.77 56.11
C ASP A 6 10.95 46.40 55.44
N SER A 7 10.35 45.39 56.10
CA SER A 7 10.31 44.00 55.71
C SER A 7 9.02 43.74 54.91
N GLY A 8 9.10 43.77 53.62
CA GLY A 8 8.02 43.32 52.71
C GLY A 8 8.00 41.80 52.56
N ALA A 9 7.15 41.14 53.31
CA ALA A 9 6.91 39.70 53.17
C ALA A 9 6.29 39.35 51.79
N ALA A 10 7.01 38.57 51.00
CA ALA A 10 6.50 37.99 49.76
C ALA A 10 5.47 36.88 50.08
N ARG A 11 4.26 37.01 49.54
CA ARG A 11 3.24 35.97 49.51
C ARG A 11 3.66 34.86 48.55
N PRO A 12 3.43 33.56 48.88
CA PRO A 12 3.65 32.46 47.93
C PRO A 12 2.61 32.48 46.83
N LEU A 13 3.08 32.33 45.58
CA LEU A 13 2.23 32.08 44.39
C LEU A 13 1.60 30.70 44.48
N GLU A 14 0.29 30.65 44.57
CA GLU A 14 -0.49 29.43 44.44
C GLU A 14 -0.33 28.85 43.04
N THR A 15 0.12 27.60 42.97
CA THR A 15 0.14 26.79 41.75
C THR A 15 -1.29 26.31 41.46
N PRO A 16 -1.82 26.45 40.22
CA PRO A 16 -3.10 25.87 39.92
C PRO A 16 -2.97 24.35 39.80
N HIS A 17 -3.79 23.65 40.58
CA HIS A 17 -4.01 22.21 40.47
C HIS A 17 -4.44 21.85 39.06
N ARG A 18 -3.60 21.09 38.34
CA ARG A 18 -4.01 20.36 37.13
C ARG A 18 -4.88 19.18 37.57
N GLU A 19 -6.17 19.30 37.36
CA GLU A 19 -7.08 18.16 37.35
C GLU A 19 -6.64 17.17 36.28
N THR A 20 -6.18 16.00 36.70
CA THR A 20 -5.97 14.82 35.88
C THR A 20 -7.36 14.27 35.50
N GLN A 21 -7.90 14.73 34.38
CA GLN A 21 -9.02 14.01 33.73
C GLN A 21 -8.51 12.63 33.28
N LYS A 22 -8.94 11.61 34.00
CA LYS A 22 -8.87 10.22 33.59
C LYS A 22 -9.71 10.06 32.32
N ILE A 23 -9.07 9.93 31.16
CA ILE A 23 -9.71 9.46 29.92
C ILE A 23 -9.87 7.95 30.05
N THR A 24 -10.93 7.54 30.70
CA THR A 24 -11.51 6.21 30.59
C THR A 24 -12.56 6.27 29.48
N GLY A 25 -12.34 5.60 28.36
CA GLY A 25 -13.34 5.53 27.30
C GLY A 25 -12.73 5.25 25.94
N VAL A 26 -12.07 4.11 25.77
CA VAL A 26 -11.87 3.47 24.48
C VAL A 26 -12.84 2.30 24.43
N ASP A 27 -14.09 2.64 24.24
CA ASP A 27 -15.13 1.69 23.82
C ASP A 27 -16.22 2.49 23.13
N SER A 28 -16.20 2.49 21.83
CA SER A 28 -17.41 2.50 20.98
C SER A 28 -16.98 2.28 19.54
N ALA A 29 -16.95 1.01 19.15
CA ALA A 29 -17.23 0.67 17.77
C ALA A 29 -18.57 1.34 17.44
N LEU A 30 -18.58 2.31 16.52
CA LEU A 30 -19.80 2.83 15.93
C LEU A 30 -20.61 1.65 15.39
N PRO A 31 -21.89 1.52 15.73
CA PRO A 31 -22.73 0.48 15.19
C PRO A 31 -22.75 0.62 13.67
N LEU A 32 -22.41 -0.46 12.97
CA LEU A 32 -22.60 -0.58 11.53
C LEU A 32 -24.10 -0.50 11.27
N ASP A 33 -24.51 0.52 10.56
CA ASP A 33 -25.88 0.66 10.07
C ASP A 33 -26.14 -0.50 9.09
N PRO A 34 -27.06 -1.43 9.37
CA PRO A 34 -27.27 -2.64 8.57
C PRO A 34 -28.01 -2.41 7.26
N GLU A 35 -28.34 -1.17 6.89
CA GLU A 35 -29.20 -0.86 5.75
C GLU A 35 -28.55 -0.12 4.58
N ILE A 36 -27.22 -0.07 4.47
CA ILE A 36 -26.63 0.29 3.17
C ILE A 36 -26.54 -1.00 2.36
N GLY A 37 -27.65 -1.36 1.74
CA GLY A 37 -27.73 -2.46 0.80
C GLY A 37 -26.67 -2.30 -0.27
N ALA A 38 -25.76 -3.28 -0.36
CA ALA A 38 -24.81 -3.42 -1.44
C ALA A 38 -25.58 -3.58 -2.75
N THR A 39 -25.88 -2.46 -3.42
CA THR A 39 -26.40 -2.51 -4.79
C THR A 39 -25.28 -3.07 -5.66
N GLU A 40 -25.51 -4.25 -6.21
CA GLU A 40 -24.62 -4.79 -7.24
C GLU A 40 -24.42 -3.73 -8.34
N PRO A 41 -23.19 -3.61 -8.89
CA PRO A 41 -22.93 -2.63 -9.93
C PRO A 41 -23.93 -2.83 -11.07
N THR A 42 -24.55 -1.77 -11.52
CA THR A 42 -25.47 -1.80 -12.67
C THR A 42 -24.76 -2.44 -13.87
N ASP A 43 -25.46 -3.25 -14.65
CA ASP A 43 -24.92 -3.93 -15.84
C ASP A 43 -24.17 -2.98 -16.79
N ALA A 44 -24.47 -1.69 -16.78
CA ALA A 44 -23.77 -0.66 -17.53
C ALA A 44 -22.31 -0.46 -17.04
N ALA A 45 -22.04 -0.54 -15.74
CA ALA A 45 -20.67 -0.44 -15.20
C ALA A 45 -19.86 -1.71 -15.48
N ILE A 46 -20.52 -2.88 -15.50
CA ILE A 46 -19.91 -4.18 -15.82
C ILE A 46 -19.64 -4.29 -17.33
N THR A 47 -20.51 -3.74 -18.16
CA THR A 47 -20.43 -3.85 -19.63
C THR A 47 -19.32 -2.96 -20.23
N ALA A 48 -18.97 -1.84 -19.58
CA ALA A 48 -17.83 -0.99 -19.97
C ALA A 48 -16.47 -1.70 -19.83
N CYS A 49 -16.42 -2.85 -19.15
CA CYS A 49 -15.20 -3.55 -18.77
C CYS A 49 -14.73 -4.64 -19.74
N LYS A 50 -15.43 -4.87 -20.86
CA LYS A 50 -15.10 -5.98 -21.80
C LYS A 50 -14.27 -5.53 -23.00
N ARG A 51 -13.19 -4.76 -22.81
CA ARG A 51 -12.19 -4.61 -23.87
C ARG A 51 -11.27 -5.85 -23.88
N PRO A 52 -10.84 -6.33 -25.07
CA PRO A 52 -9.83 -7.38 -25.13
C PRO A 52 -8.56 -6.86 -24.48
N LEU A 53 -8.08 -7.59 -23.45
CA LEU A 53 -6.86 -7.27 -22.72
C LEU A 53 -5.69 -7.18 -23.70
N ARG A 54 -5.01 -6.04 -23.73
CA ARG A 54 -3.73 -5.92 -24.43
C ARG A 54 -2.69 -6.66 -23.60
N ARG A 55 -2.37 -7.91 -23.98
CA ARG A 55 -1.27 -8.64 -23.35
C ARG A 55 0.02 -7.85 -23.48
N SER A 56 0.65 -7.55 -22.37
CA SER A 56 1.98 -6.92 -22.35
C SER A 56 2.99 -7.97 -22.84
N GLN A 57 3.47 -7.83 -24.08
CA GLN A 57 4.53 -8.67 -24.61
C GLN A 57 5.84 -8.28 -23.90
N LEU A 58 6.33 -9.16 -23.02
CA LEU A 58 7.72 -9.15 -22.58
C LEU A 58 8.55 -9.83 -23.66
N ASP A 59 9.61 -9.16 -24.08
CA ASP A 59 10.61 -9.78 -24.94
C ASP A 59 11.49 -10.69 -24.07
N LEU A 60 11.09 -11.96 -23.96
CA LEU A 60 11.75 -12.96 -23.14
C LEU A 60 12.77 -13.72 -23.97
N SER A 61 13.96 -13.93 -23.43
CA SER A 61 14.92 -14.92 -23.96
C SER A 61 14.28 -16.31 -23.98
N VAL A 62 14.87 -17.22 -24.75
CA VAL A 62 14.40 -18.62 -24.79
C VAL A 62 14.42 -19.24 -23.39
N GLU A 63 15.49 -19.00 -22.63
CA GLU A 63 15.68 -19.49 -21.26
C GLU A 63 14.62 -18.94 -20.32
N ASP A 64 14.37 -17.62 -20.31
CA ASP A 64 13.33 -16.99 -19.50
C ASP A 64 11.93 -17.51 -19.87
N ARG A 65 11.69 -17.80 -21.16
CA ARG A 65 10.42 -18.36 -21.62
C ARG A 65 10.22 -19.79 -21.12
N ILE A 66 11.24 -20.64 -21.22
CA ILE A 66 11.19 -22.00 -20.65
C ILE A 66 10.92 -21.94 -19.15
N LEU A 67 11.65 -21.08 -18.43
CA LEU A 67 11.50 -20.93 -16.99
C LEU A 67 10.11 -20.39 -16.62
N PHE A 68 9.57 -19.45 -17.39
CA PHE A 68 8.20 -18.93 -17.22
C PHE A 68 7.14 -20.06 -17.34
N TYR A 69 7.23 -20.89 -18.38
CA TYR A 69 6.30 -22.02 -18.56
C TYR A 69 6.44 -23.06 -17.45
N LEU A 70 7.66 -23.36 -17.03
CA LEU A 70 7.93 -24.26 -15.91
C LEU A 70 7.30 -23.73 -14.61
N MET A 71 7.56 -22.46 -14.27
CA MET A 71 6.98 -21.81 -13.09
C MET A 71 5.45 -21.76 -13.16
N THR A 72 4.89 -21.49 -14.32
CA THR A 72 3.44 -21.49 -14.54
C THR A 72 2.85 -22.88 -14.31
N GLY A 73 3.49 -23.93 -14.83
CA GLY A 73 3.13 -25.32 -14.59
C GLY A 73 3.15 -25.68 -13.09
N ILE A 74 4.24 -25.29 -12.39
CA ILE A 74 4.35 -25.48 -10.94
C ILE A 74 3.20 -24.78 -10.20
N VAL A 75 2.89 -23.52 -10.54
CA VAL A 75 1.76 -22.79 -9.92
C VAL A 75 0.43 -23.53 -10.14
N HIS A 76 0.19 -24.07 -11.34
CA HIS A 76 -1.03 -24.85 -11.60
C HIS A 76 -1.09 -26.13 -10.76
N VAL A 77 0.01 -26.89 -10.67
CA VAL A 77 0.10 -28.10 -9.83
C VAL A 77 -0.10 -27.74 -8.36
N LEU A 78 0.61 -26.75 -7.83
CA LEU A 78 0.47 -26.32 -6.44
C LEU A 78 -0.95 -25.79 -6.14
N SER A 79 -1.63 -25.24 -7.13
CA SER A 79 -3.02 -24.77 -6.96
C SER A 79 -4.02 -25.88 -6.72
N LEU A 80 -3.66 -27.15 -6.95
CA LEU A 80 -4.49 -28.33 -6.64
C LEU A 80 -4.44 -28.71 -5.15
N ILE A 81 -3.38 -28.29 -4.43
CA ILE A 81 -3.24 -28.57 -3.00
C ILE A 81 -4.42 -27.95 -2.24
N PRO A 82 -5.15 -28.68 -1.37
CA PRO A 82 -6.23 -28.11 -0.58
C PRO A 82 -5.78 -26.94 0.29
N ASP A 83 -6.67 -25.97 0.57
CA ASP A 83 -6.34 -24.74 1.32
C ASP A 83 -5.80 -25.04 2.72
N PHE A 84 -6.34 -26.07 3.39
CA PHE A 84 -5.91 -26.45 4.73
C PHE A 84 -4.45 -26.96 4.80
N LEU A 85 -3.84 -27.30 3.66
CA LEU A 85 -2.41 -27.63 3.52
C LEU A 85 -1.63 -26.46 2.93
N LEU A 86 -2.14 -25.80 1.86
CA LEU A 86 -1.41 -24.76 1.14
C LEU A 86 -1.11 -23.55 2.03
N TYR A 87 -2.05 -23.11 2.86
CA TYR A 87 -1.83 -21.97 3.75
C TYR A 87 -0.81 -22.25 4.87
N PRO A 88 -0.85 -23.39 5.60
CA PRO A 88 0.22 -23.75 6.52
C PRO A 88 1.59 -23.86 5.87
N ILE A 89 1.68 -24.41 4.65
CA ILE A 89 2.94 -24.46 3.90
C ILE A 89 3.44 -23.04 3.63
N GLY A 90 2.58 -22.13 3.15
CA GLY A 90 2.93 -20.73 2.94
C GLY A 90 3.43 -20.05 4.22
N ILE A 91 2.73 -20.27 5.35
CA ILE A 91 3.14 -19.76 6.67
C ILE A 91 4.51 -20.29 7.08
N ALA A 92 4.75 -21.60 6.90
CA ALA A 92 6.04 -22.23 7.21
C ALA A 92 7.17 -21.63 6.36
N ILE A 93 6.94 -21.42 5.06
CA ILE A 93 7.90 -20.74 4.17
C ILE A 93 8.16 -19.32 4.64
N GLY A 94 7.13 -18.56 5.01
CA GLY A 94 7.28 -17.21 5.57
C GLY A 94 8.09 -17.21 6.87
N PHE A 95 7.86 -18.19 7.76
CA PHE A 95 8.62 -18.34 9.00
C PHE A 95 10.09 -18.71 8.74
N ILE A 96 10.35 -19.66 7.86
CA ILE A 96 11.71 -20.04 7.44
C ILE A 96 12.41 -18.82 6.82
N GLY A 97 11.70 -18.07 5.96
CA GLY A 97 12.21 -16.82 5.40
C GLY A 97 12.60 -15.82 6.48
N TYR A 98 11.76 -15.64 7.50
CA TYR A 98 12.11 -14.80 8.66
C TYR A 98 13.36 -15.29 9.38
N CYS A 99 13.51 -16.59 9.61
CA CYS A 99 14.67 -17.13 10.32
C CYS A 99 15.98 -17.01 9.54
N LEU A 100 15.93 -17.14 8.20
CA LEU A 100 17.11 -17.19 7.35
C LEU A 100 17.52 -15.85 6.73
N ASP A 101 16.61 -14.86 6.69
CA ASP A 101 16.86 -13.58 6.02
C ASP A 101 17.71 -12.63 6.85
N ARG A 102 19.01 -12.95 6.95
CA ARG A 102 19.99 -12.12 7.68
C ARG A 102 20.18 -10.73 7.07
N ARG A 103 19.77 -10.53 5.81
CA ARG A 103 19.96 -9.27 5.10
C ARG A 103 18.84 -8.26 5.36
N HIS A 104 17.59 -8.70 5.34
CA HIS A 104 16.44 -7.77 5.40
C HIS A 104 15.87 -7.62 6.82
N ILE A 105 16.12 -8.56 7.73
CA ILE A 105 15.72 -8.44 9.14
C ILE A 105 16.27 -7.15 9.79
N PRO A 106 17.58 -6.82 9.69
CA PRO A 106 18.09 -5.56 10.26
C PRO A 106 17.46 -4.32 9.63
N ILE A 107 17.13 -4.37 8.32
CA ILE A 107 16.45 -3.29 7.63
C ILE A 107 15.04 -3.09 8.21
N GLY A 108 14.28 -4.17 8.34
CA GLY A 108 12.93 -4.14 8.89
C GLY A 108 12.88 -3.65 10.32
N LEU A 109 13.82 -4.11 11.17
CA LEU A 109 13.93 -3.63 12.56
C LEU A 109 14.30 -2.16 12.64
N LYS A 110 15.18 -1.66 11.75
CA LYS A 110 15.51 -0.25 11.68
C LYS A 110 14.31 0.60 11.27
N ASN A 111 13.55 0.16 10.25
CA ASN A 111 12.31 0.82 9.84
C ASN A 111 11.28 0.86 10.99
N LEU A 112 11.12 -0.25 11.69
CA LEU A 112 10.21 -0.35 12.84
C LEU A 112 10.67 0.49 14.03
N ALA A 113 11.98 0.66 14.24
CA ALA A 113 12.51 1.53 15.28
C ALA A 113 12.22 3.01 15.00
N ILE A 114 12.20 3.40 13.73
CA ILE A 114 11.79 4.74 13.30
C ILE A 114 10.28 4.91 13.46
N ALA A 115 9.50 3.93 12.98
CA ALA A 115 8.05 4.04 12.94
C ALA A 115 7.39 3.92 14.34
N PHE A 116 7.98 3.14 15.23
CA PHE A 116 7.46 2.84 16.57
C PHE A 116 8.58 2.90 17.60
N PRO A 117 9.15 4.09 17.88
CA PRO A 117 10.24 4.24 18.84
C PRO A 117 9.81 3.82 20.26
N GLU A 118 8.54 3.98 20.59
CA GLU A 118 7.94 3.65 21.89
C GLU A 118 7.86 2.14 22.14
N ARG A 119 7.91 1.31 21.10
CA ARG A 119 7.81 -0.15 21.25
C ARG A 119 9.16 -0.76 21.55
N SER A 120 9.17 -1.77 22.41
CA SER A 120 10.38 -2.55 22.70
C SER A 120 10.88 -3.31 21.45
N GLU A 121 12.17 -3.68 21.44
CA GLU A 121 12.73 -4.48 20.34
C GLU A 121 11.99 -5.81 20.16
N ALA A 122 11.57 -6.45 21.27
CA ALA A 122 10.79 -7.68 21.23
C ALA A 122 9.43 -7.48 20.53
N GLN A 123 8.76 -6.36 20.77
CA GLN A 123 7.51 -6.01 20.09
C GLN A 123 7.74 -5.74 18.60
N ARG A 124 8.79 -4.99 18.25
CA ARG A 124 9.17 -4.75 16.85
C ARG A 124 9.52 -6.06 16.10
N ARG A 125 10.25 -6.97 16.74
CA ARG A 125 10.53 -8.31 16.18
C ARG A 125 9.26 -9.13 15.99
N ARG A 126 8.27 -9.03 16.88
CA ARG A 126 6.96 -9.69 16.72
C ARG A 126 6.21 -9.17 15.51
N ILE A 127 6.17 -7.85 15.29
CA ILE A 127 5.56 -7.23 14.11
C ILE A 127 6.28 -7.70 12.84
N LEU A 128 7.61 -7.64 12.81
CA LEU A 128 8.38 -8.06 11.64
C LEU A 128 8.16 -9.53 11.30
N ARG A 129 8.15 -10.42 12.32
CA ARG A 129 7.83 -11.84 12.11
C ARG A 129 6.44 -12.01 11.52
N ALA A 130 5.44 -11.30 12.07
CA ALA A 130 4.06 -11.36 11.56
C ALA A 130 3.97 -10.91 10.10
N SER A 131 4.73 -9.89 9.69
CA SER A 131 4.77 -9.46 8.29
C SER A 131 5.35 -10.52 7.35
N TYR A 132 6.37 -11.28 7.78
CA TYR A 132 6.88 -12.42 6.99
C TYR A 132 5.87 -13.56 6.88
N LEU A 133 5.13 -13.85 7.94
CA LEU A 133 4.06 -14.85 7.89
C LEU A 133 2.93 -14.41 6.96
N ASN A 134 2.62 -13.11 6.92
CA ASN A 134 1.67 -12.55 5.95
C ASN A 134 2.16 -12.67 4.51
N LEU A 135 3.44 -12.42 4.24
CA LEU A 135 4.04 -12.64 2.92
C LEU A 135 3.94 -14.11 2.50
N GLY A 136 4.19 -15.04 3.41
CA GLY A 136 4.05 -16.48 3.15
C GLY A 136 2.61 -16.88 2.79
N ARG A 137 1.61 -16.36 3.52
CA ARG A 137 0.19 -16.53 3.18
C ARG A 137 -0.13 -15.90 1.81
N GLY A 138 0.40 -14.69 1.56
CA GLY A 138 0.26 -14.02 0.27
C GLY A 138 0.79 -14.86 -0.89
N GLY A 139 1.91 -15.55 -0.71
CA GLY A 139 2.44 -16.51 -1.69
C GLY A 139 1.45 -17.64 -2.01
N ALA A 140 0.82 -18.24 -0.99
CA ALA A 140 -0.23 -19.25 -1.19
C ALA A 140 -1.44 -18.69 -1.98
N GLU A 141 -1.82 -17.45 -1.72
CA GLU A 141 -2.91 -16.78 -2.45
C GLU A 141 -2.54 -16.45 -3.89
N ILE A 142 -1.28 -16.08 -4.16
CA ILE A 142 -0.78 -15.88 -5.54
C ILE A 142 -0.83 -17.21 -6.32
N ILE A 143 -0.48 -18.34 -5.68
CA ILE A 143 -0.64 -19.67 -6.28
C ILE A 143 -2.10 -19.94 -6.63
N ARG A 144 -3.05 -19.61 -5.75
CA ARG A 144 -4.49 -19.72 -6.04
C ARG A 144 -4.92 -18.82 -7.18
N LEU A 145 -4.43 -17.60 -7.21
CA LEU A 145 -4.76 -16.61 -8.22
C LEU A 145 -4.27 -17.02 -9.62
N GLY A 146 -3.04 -17.54 -9.70
CA GLY A 146 -2.43 -18.01 -10.95
C GLY A 146 -2.93 -19.37 -11.43
N GLY A 147 -3.54 -20.17 -10.54
CA GLY A 147 -4.00 -21.53 -10.83
C GLY A 147 -5.46 -21.61 -11.28
N PHE A 148 -6.05 -22.81 -11.11
CA PHE A 148 -7.39 -23.14 -11.60
C PHE A 148 -8.53 -22.49 -10.80
N PHE A 149 -8.28 -22.08 -9.54
CA PHE A 149 -9.33 -21.70 -8.60
C PHE A 149 -9.36 -20.18 -8.30
N SER A 150 -8.84 -19.35 -9.19
CA SER A 150 -8.78 -17.89 -9.00
C SER A 150 -10.13 -17.25 -8.63
N ARG A 151 -11.23 -17.72 -9.24
CA ARG A 151 -12.58 -17.23 -8.94
C ARG A 151 -13.05 -17.49 -7.49
N ARG A 152 -12.48 -18.50 -6.80
CA ARG A 152 -12.80 -18.75 -5.38
C ARG A 152 -12.25 -17.65 -4.47
N LEU A 153 -11.18 -16.96 -4.87
CA LEU A 153 -10.64 -15.84 -4.12
C LEU A 153 -11.58 -14.63 -4.09
N LYS A 154 -12.38 -14.43 -5.16
CA LYS A 154 -13.39 -13.37 -5.18
C LYS A 154 -14.29 -13.42 -3.94
N ARG A 155 -14.75 -14.61 -3.53
CA ARG A 155 -15.63 -14.80 -2.37
C ARG A 155 -14.97 -14.51 -1.02
N ARG A 156 -13.65 -14.29 -0.99
CA ARG A 156 -12.86 -14.00 0.20
C ARG A 156 -12.43 -12.53 0.27
N ILE A 157 -12.87 -11.73 -0.70
CA ILE A 157 -12.55 -10.31 -0.78
C ILE A 157 -13.84 -9.53 -0.66
N GLU A 158 -13.94 -8.78 0.42
CA GLU A 158 -15.06 -7.91 0.73
C GLU A 158 -14.61 -6.44 0.59
N TYR A 159 -15.57 -5.52 0.56
CA TYR A 159 -15.32 -4.09 0.51
C TYR A 159 -16.02 -3.42 1.69
N ASN A 160 -15.34 -2.47 2.34
CA ASN A 160 -16.02 -1.62 3.33
C ASN A 160 -17.01 -0.64 2.68
N ARG A 161 -16.73 -0.21 1.44
CA ARG A 161 -17.52 0.78 0.69
C ARG A 161 -17.59 0.39 -0.79
N PHE A 162 -18.30 -0.69 -1.06
CA PHE A 162 -18.51 -1.16 -2.43
C PHE A 162 -19.26 -0.08 -3.25
N GLY A 163 -18.77 0.32 -4.39
CA GLY A 163 -19.39 1.35 -5.23
C GLY A 163 -18.85 2.77 -5.03
N TYR A 164 -18.15 3.08 -3.95
CA TYR A 164 -17.61 4.43 -3.70
C TYR A 164 -16.74 4.98 -4.84
N TRP A 165 -16.04 4.12 -5.58
CA TRP A 165 -15.32 4.52 -6.80
C TRP A 165 -16.23 5.18 -7.83
N GLY A 166 -17.41 4.57 -8.06
CA GLY A 166 -18.42 5.08 -8.98
C GLY A 166 -18.94 6.44 -8.55
N GLU A 167 -19.19 6.62 -7.25
CA GLU A 167 -19.60 7.90 -6.69
C GLU A 167 -18.54 9.00 -6.90
N VAL A 168 -17.26 8.68 -6.63
CA VAL A 168 -16.16 9.62 -6.88
C VAL A 168 -16.06 9.95 -8.36
N MET A 169 -16.08 8.94 -9.24
CA MET A 169 -16.00 9.17 -10.69
C MET A 169 -17.18 9.98 -11.22
N ALA A 170 -18.38 9.83 -10.64
CA ALA A 170 -19.55 10.63 -10.99
C ALA A 170 -19.40 12.11 -10.58
N ARG A 171 -18.71 12.40 -9.46
CA ARG A 171 -18.38 13.78 -9.06
C ARG A 171 -17.30 14.42 -9.94
N HIS A 172 -16.46 13.59 -10.62
CA HIS A 172 -15.36 14.05 -11.45
C HIS A 172 -15.45 13.48 -12.89
N PRO A 173 -16.50 13.81 -13.65
CA PRO A 173 -16.77 13.17 -14.95
C PRO A 173 -15.61 13.38 -15.94
N GLY A 174 -15.23 12.30 -16.63
CA GLY A 174 -14.19 12.31 -17.66
C GLY A 174 -12.74 12.46 -17.15
N ARG A 175 -12.53 12.45 -15.83
CA ARG A 175 -11.19 12.60 -15.23
C ARG A 175 -10.50 11.28 -14.92
N GLY A 176 -11.24 10.16 -14.93
CA GLY A 176 -10.75 8.89 -14.42
C GLY A 176 -10.50 8.91 -12.91
N LEU A 177 -9.81 7.91 -12.39
CA LEU A 177 -9.55 7.76 -10.96
C LEU A 177 -8.13 7.27 -10.70
N LEU A 178 -7.44 7.91 -9.76
CA LEU A 178 -6.15 7.45 -9.25
C LEU A 178 -6.35 6.75 -7.90
N ILE A 179 -5.90 5.50 -7.80
CA ILE A 179 -5.91 4.75 -6.56
C ILE A 179 -4.54 4.82 -5.92
N LEU A 180 -4.48 5.44 -4.75
CA LEU A 180 -3.30 5.47 -3.90
C LEU A 180 -3.25 4.18 -3.07
N SER A 181 -2.17 3.42 -3.19
CA SER A 181 -1.96 2.21 -2.40
C SER A 181 -0.51 2.04 -1.96
N ALA A 182 -0.20 0.91 -1.31
CA ALA A 182 1.13 0.56 -0.82
C ALA A 182 1.36 -0.95 -0.93
N HIS A 183 2.62 -1.40 -0.72
CA HIS A 183 2.95 -2.80 -0.52
C HIS A 183 2.49 -3.26 0.87
N PHE A 184 1.18 -3.43 0.99
CA PHE A 184 0.45 -3.65 2.22
C PHE A 184 -0.53 -4.81 2.06
N GLY A 185 -0.66 -5.65 3.10
CA GLY A 185 -1.47 -6.87 3.03
C GLY A 185 -1.01 -7.79 1.91
N ASN A 186 -1.94 -8.39 1.19
CA ASN A 186 -1.65 -9.02 -0.09
C ASN A 186 -1.97 -8.06 -1.24
N PHE A 187 -1.08 -7.11 -1.51
CA PHE A 187 -1.25 -6.08 -2.54
C PHE A 187 -1.47 -6.65 -3.95
N GLU A 188 -1.09 -7.92 -4.23
CA GLU A 188 -1.44 -8.58 -5.48
C GLU A 188 -2.95 -8.83 -5.58
N LEU A 189 -3.60 -9.13 -4.46
CA LEU A 189 -5.05 -9.30 -4.42
C LEU A 189 -5.81 -7.97 -4.49
N LEU A 190 -5.19 -6.82 -4.21
CA LEU A 190 -5.88 -5.55 -4.30
C LEU A 190 -6.34 -5.27 -5.74
N ALA A 191 -5.42 -5.22 -6.70
CA ALA A 191 -5.75 -4.95 -8.09
C ALA A 191 -6.49 -6.13 -8.75
N THR A 192 -6.02 -7.36 -8.51
CA THR A 192 -6.63 -8.56 -9.11
C THR A 192 -8.00 -8.86 -8.51
N GLY A 193 -8.20 -8.64 -7.22
CA GLY A 193 -9.49 -8.76 -6.55
C GLY A 193 -10.50 -7.76 -7.11
N HIS A 194 -10.06 -6.50 -7.31
CA HIS A 194 -10.87 -5.46 -7.93
C HIS A 194 -11.31 -5.87 -9.36
N ALA A 195 -10.39 -6.36 -10.16
CA ALA A 195 -10.69 -6.86 -11.50
C ALA A 195 -11.62 -8.08 -11.50
N LEU A 196 -11.44 -9.03 -10.55
CA LEU A 196 -12.32 -10.19 -10.39
C LEU A 196 -13.77 -9.80 -10.00
N HIS A 197 -13.98 -8.63 -9.38
CA HIS A 197 -15.31 -8.07 -9.11
C HIS A 197 -15.91 -7.32 -10.31
N GLY A 198 -15.21 -7.29 -11.44
CA GLY A 198 -15.70 -6.69 -12.69
C GLY A 198 -15.30 -5.24 -12.89
N PHE A 199 -14.49 -4.66 -12.00
CA PHE A 199 -14.01 -3.29 -12.16
C PHE A 199 -12.77 -3.24 -13.05
N GLN A 200 -12.71 -2.26 -13.93
CA GLN A 200 -11.52 -2.02 -14.74
C GLN A 200 -10.44 -1.35 -13.89
N ILE A 201 -9.24 -1.89 -13.96
CA ILE A 201 -8.07 -1.32 -13.27
C ILE A 201 -6.81 -1.44 -14.12
N ASN A 202 -6.08 -0.36 -14.22
CA ASN A 202 -4.72 -0.31 -14.74
C ASN A 202 -3.74 -0.24 -13.56
N LEU A 203 -2.66 -1.01 -13.59
CA LEU A 203 -1.66 -1.02 -12.54
C LEU A 203 -0.31 -0.57 -13.09
N VAL A 204 0.29 0.46 -12.47
CA VAL A 204 1.67 0.85 -12.79
C VAL A 204 2.63 -0.18 -12.22
N HIS A 205 3.40 -0.83 -13.13
CA HIS A 205 4.30 -1.90 -12.79
C HIS A 205 5.75 -1.60 -13.19
N HIS A 206 6.67 -1.89 -12.29
CA HIS A 206 8.11 -1.80 -12.56
C HIS A 206 8.64 -3.18 -12.91
N THR A 207 9.18 -3.33 -14.14
CA THR A 207 9.80 -4.58 -14.60
C THR A 207 10.88 -5.04 -13.62
N GLN A 208 10.76 -6.29 -13.19
CA GLN A 208 11.72 -6.91 -12.26
C GLN A 208 12.95 -7.39 -13.02
N ARG A 209 14.09 -7.55 -12.32
CA ARG A 209 15.33 -8.07 -12.91
C ARG A 209 15.20 -9.54 -13.32
N PHE A 210 14.45 -10.31 -12.54
CA PHE A 210 14.12 -11.70 -12.83
C PHE A 210 12.94 -11.76 -13.80
N LEU A 211 13.24 -11.82 -15.10
CA LEU A 211 12.25 -11.63 -16.17
C LEU A 211 11.19 -12.74 -16.21
N ALA A 212 11.56 -14.00 -15.99
CA ALA A 212 10.59 -15.09 -15.94
C ALA A 212 9.59 -14.92 -14.78
N GLY A 213 10.04 -14.46 -13.61
CA GLY A 213 9.17 -14.12 -12.48
C GLY A 213 8.29 -12.90 -12.74
N ASP A 214 8.83 -11.88 -13.40
CA ASP A 214 8.08 -10.70 -13.86
C ASP A 214 6.95 -11.10 -14.83
N ALA A 215 7.25 -12.00 -15.76
CA ALA A 215 6.29 -12.55 -16.71
C ALA A 215 5.19 -13.34 -15.99
N LEU A 216 5.54 -14.15 -14.99
CA LEU A 216 4.56 -14.92 -14.21
C LEU A 216 3.59 -14.00 -13.46
N ILE A 217 4.09 -13.00 -12.73
CA ILE A 217 3.25 -12.06 -12.00
C ILE A 217 2.38 -11.23 -12.98
N THR A 218 2.94 -10.79 -14.09
CA THR A 218 2.19 -10.10 -15.15
C THR A 218 1.07 -11.00 -15.70
N PHE A 219 1.37 -12.25 -16.01
CA PHE A 219 0.39 -13.23 -16.48
C PHE A 219 -0.76 -13.44 -15.47
N VAL A 220 -0.43 -13.58 -14.19
CA VAL A 220 -1.42 -13.75 -13.11
C VAL A 220 -2.35 -12.52 -13.03
N ARG A 221 -1.82 -11.32 -13.11
CA ARG A 221 -2.58 -10.06 -13.08
C ARG A 221 -3.47 -9.90 -14.32
N GLU A 222 -2.91 -10.08 -15.52
CA GLU A 222 -3.65 -9.98 -16.79
C GLU A 222 -4.76 -11.03 -16.87
N ARG A 223 -4.52 -12.26 -16.39
CA ARG A 223 -5.53 -13.31 -16.32
C ARG A 223 -6.70 -12.95 -15.41
N ALA A 224 -6.46 -12.16 -14.36
CA ALA A 224 -7.51 -11.66 -13.47
C ALA A 224 -8.27 -10.46 -14.06
N GLY A 225 -7.77 -9.82 -15.12
CA GLY A 225 -8.39 -8.67 -15.76
C GLY A 225 -7.69 -7.33 -15.48
N VAL A 226 -6.49 -7.34 -14.91
CA VAL A 226 -5.70 -6.12 -14.66
C VAL A 226 -4.93 -5.73 -15.91
N GLU A 227 -5.01 -4.48 -16.34
CA GLU A 227 -4.15 -3.94 -17.39
C GLU A 227 -2.84 -3.42 -16.80
N ILE A 228 -1.70 -3.77 -17.39
CA ILE A 228 -0.37 -3.40 -16.90
C ILE A 228 0.18 -2.20 -17.66
N ILE A 229 0.48 -1.14 -16.93
CA ILE A 229 1.21 0.03 -17.43
C ILE A 229 2.66 -0.08 -16.98
N ARG A 230 3.59 -0.32 -17.91
CA ARG A 230 5.01 -0.41 -17.59
C ARG A 230 5.60 0.96 -17.29
N LYS A 231 6.49 1.03 -16.29
CA LYS A 231 7.07 2.28 -15.75
C LYS A 231 7.77 3.14 -16.82
N HIS A 232 8.42 2.55 -17.82
CA HIS A 232 8.98 3.30 -18.94
C HIS A 232 7.87 3.93 -19.79
N ALA A 233 7.67 5.22 -19.75
CA ALA A 233 6.57 5.98 -20.31
C ALA A 233 5.24 5.93 -19.53
N ALA A 234 5.26 5.51 -18.25
CA ALA A 234 4.06 5.39 -17.45
C ALA A 234 3.22 6.67 -17.39
N ALA A 235 3.83 7.86 -17.28
CA ALA A 235 3.07 9.10 -17.19
C ALA A 235 2.12 9.32 -18.38
N ARG A 236 2.58 9.11 -19.62
CA ARG A 236 1.74 9.24 -20.82
C ARG A 236 0.64 8.18 -20.85
N ALA A 237 0.95 6.94 -20.50
CA ALA A 237 -0.01 5.85 -20.49
C ALA A 237 -1.07 6.04 -19.40
N VAL A 238 -0.68 6.49 -18.20
CA VAL A 238 -1.60 6.85 -17.12
C VAL A 238 -2.52 7.97 -17.55
N LEU A 239 -1.99 9.08 -18.08
CA LEU A 239 -2.81 10.19 -18.55
C LEU A 239 -3.76 9.76 -19.69
N LYS A 240 -3.34 8.83 -20.56
CA LYS A 240 -4.21 8.28 -21.59
C LYS A 240 -5.34 7.42 -20.99
N ALA A 241 -5.06 6.62 -19.95
CA ALA A 241 -6.07 5.84 -19.25
C ALA A 241 -7.08 6.76 -18.53
N LEU A 242 -6.59 7.78 -17.82
CA LEU A 242 -7.44 8.75 -17.14
C LEU A 242 -8.37 9.51 -18.10
N ARG A 243 -7.89 9.93 -19.30
CA ARG A 243 -8.73 10.55 -20.34
C ARG A 243 -9.81 9.61 -20.88
N ARG A 244 -9.64 8.29 -20.74
CA ARG A 244 -10.66 7.29 -21.07
C ARG A 244 -11.59 6.99 -19.90
N ASN A 245 -11.51 7.80 -18.85
CA ASN A 245 -12.27 7.64 -17.61
C ASN A 245 -11.99 6.29 -16.90
N GLU A 246 -10.74 5.83 -16.95
CA GLU A 246 -10.31 4.56 -16.37
C GLU A 246 -9.66 4.76 -15.00
N THR A 247 -9.60 3.68 -14.23
CA THR A 247 -8.95 3.64 -12.90
C THR A 247 -7.50 3.21 -13.03
N VAL A 248 -6.58 3.89 -12.32
CA VAL A 248 -5.16 3.57 -12.30
C VAL A 248 -4.64 3.43 -10.87
N GLY A 249 -4.15 2.24 -10.52
CA GLY A 249 -3.53 1.95 -9.21
C GLY A 249 -2.04 2.30 -9.20
N ILE A 250 -1.62 3.02 -8.14
CA ILE A 250 -0.23 3.47 -7.95
C ILE A 250 0.24 3.12 -6.55
N PRO A 251 1.15 2.13 -6.40
CA PRO A 251 1.86 1.90 -5.13
C PRO A 251 2.78 3.08 -4.81
N PHE A 252 2.73 3.58 -3.58
CA PHE A 252 3.33 4.88 -3.24
C PHE A 252 4.31 4.87 -2.05
N ASP A 253 4.63 3.70 -1.52
CA ASP A 253 5.40 3.51 -0.28
C ASP A 253 6.89 3.29 -0.46
N GLN A 254 7.40 3.21 -1.70
CA GLN A 254 8.79 2.86 -1.94
C GLN A 254 9.71 4.09 -2.05
N ASN A 255 11.01 3.85 -1.75
CA ASN A 255 12.06 4.86 -1.92
C ASN A 255 12.26 5.25 -3.37
N ALA A 256 12.20 6.53 -3.66
CA ALA A 256 12.49 7.08 -4.99
C ALA A 256 13.98 7.37 -5.20
N LYS A 257 14.40 7.45 -6.47
CA LYS A 257 15.71 7.97 -6.83
C LYS A 257 15.74 9.49 -6.57
N ARG A 258 16.92 10.03 -6.25
CA ARG A 258 17.09 11.46 -5.94
C ARG A 258 16.55 12.39 -7.04
N SER A 259 16.71 12.02 -8.30
CA SER A 259 16.26 12.82 -9.44
C SER A 259 14.73 12.89 -9.59
N GLU A 260 13.98 11.97 -8.96
CA GLU A 260 12.53 11.86 -9.06
C GLU A 260 11.84 12.15 -7.71
N ALA A 261 12.63 12.40 -6.66
CA ALA A 261 12.16 12.45 -5.28
C ALA A 261 12.00 13.86 -4.76
N ILE A 262 10.98 14.03 -3.95
CA ILE A 262 10.94 15.05 -2.90
C ILE A 262 11.08 14.37 -1.54
N PHE A 263 11.57 15.10 -0.54
CA PHE A 263 11.74 14.57 0.80
C PHE A 263 10.57 15.02 1.67
N VAL A 264 9.70 14.09 1.97
CA VAL A 264 8.56 14.29 2.88
C VAL A 264 8.69 13.34 4.08
N PRO A 265 8.18 13.72 5.25
CA PRO A 265 8.21 12.84 6.41
C PRO A 265 7.42 11.56 6.17
N PHE A 266 7.97 10.42 6.61
CA PHE A 266 7.28 9.16 6.79
C PHE A 266 7.68 8.64 8.16
N PHE A 267 6.75 8.60 9.12
CA PHE A 267 7.03 8.43 10.54
C PHE A 267 8.08 9.42 11.04
N ASP A 268 7.85 10.70 10.77
CA ASP A 268 8.69 11.85 11.15
C ASP A 268 10.13 11.85 10.59
N GLU A 269 10.54 10.80 9.86
CA GLU A 269 11.85 10.71 9.23
C GLU A 269 11.78 11.09 7.74
N PRO A 270 12.65 12.01 7.25
CA PRO A 270 12.65 12.39 5.84
C PRO A 270 12.86 11.20 4.90
N ALA A 271 11.89 10.94 4.04
CA ALA A 271 11.89 9.83 3.11
C ALA A 271 11.78 10.32 1.66
N ALA A 272 12.70 9.86 0.81
CA ALA A 272 12.67 10.14 -0.61
C ALA A 272 11.43 9.51 -1.26
N THR A 273 10.46 10.32 -1.63
CA THR A 273 9.17 9.91 -2.19
C THR A 273 9.02 10.46 -3.61
N THR A 274 8.48 9.65 -4.52
CA THR A 274 8.21 10.11 -5.89
C THR A 274 7.17 11.22 -5.91
N SER A 275 7.42 12.28 -6.65
CA SER A 275 6.41 13.33 -6.91
C SER A 275 5.41 12.93 -8.02
N GLY A 276 5.56 11.73 -8.60
CA GLY A 276 4.83 11.31 -9.78
C GLY A 276 3.31 11.36 -9.64
N LEU A 277 2.77 10.90 -8.51
CA LEU A 277 1.32 10.93 -8.26
C LEU A 277 0.79 12.36 -8.19
N ALA A 278 1.44 13.24 -7.41
CA ALA A 278 1.04 14.65 -7.30
C ALA A 278 1.11 15.39 -8.64
N ARG A 279 2.14 15.11 -9.47
CA ARG A 279 2.24 15.63 -10.83
C ARG A 279 1.12 15.13 -11.75
N LEU A 280 0.77 13.85 -11.67
CA LEU A 280 -0.35 13.29 -12.43
C LEU A 280 -1.67 13.97 -12.06
N VAL A 281 -1.90 14.20 -10.76
CA VAL A 281 -3.07 14.93 -10.25
C VAL A 281 -3.08 16.38 -10.77
N ALA A 282 -1.95 17.08 -10.72
CA ALA A 282 -1.84 18.45 -11.22
C ALA A 282 -2.19 18.58 -12.71
N ILE A 283 -1.75 17.61 -13.53
CA ILE A 283 -1.97 17.60 -14.97
C ILE A 283 -3.38 17.15 -15.35
N SER A 284 -3.87 16.06 -14.73
CA SER A 284 -5.14 15.43 -15.12
C SER A 284 -6.35 15.99 -14.42
N GLY A 285 -6.17 16.54 -13.21
CA GLY A 285 -7.25 16.88 -12.31
C GLY A 285 -8.01 15.66 -11.77
N ALA A 286 -7.48 14.45 -11.94
CA ALA A 286 -8.10 13.23 -11.47
C ALA A 286 -8.16 13.18 -9.94
N PRO A 287 -9.26 12.71 -9.35
CA PRO A 287 -9.36 12.48 -7.91
C PRO A 287 -8.44 11.34 -7.48
N VAL A 288 -8.04 11.36 -6.20
CA VAL A 288 -7.20 10.33 -5.58
C VAL A 288 -7.98 9.67 -4.46
N VAL A 289 -8.25 8.38 -4.59
CA VAL A 289 -8.90 7.56 -3.57
C VAL A 289 -7.90 6.54 -3.04
N PRO A 290 -7.60 6.56 -1.73
CA PRO A 290 -6.78 5.53 -1.14
C PRO A 290 -7.53 4.21 -1.02
N ALA A 291 -6.86 3.10 -1.36
CA ALA A 291 -7.38 1.78 -1.14
C ALA A 291 -6.28 0.79 -0.74
N PHE A 292 -6.57 0.00 0.27
CA PHE A 292 -5.66 -0.99 0.81
C PHE A 292 -6.37 -2.31 1.00
N ILE A 293 -5.66 -3.40 0.88
CA ILE A 293 -6.21 -4.71 1.17
C ILE A 293 -5.76 -5.17 2.55
N VAL A 294 -6.69 -5.31 3.45
CA VAL A 294 -6.48 -5.74 4.83
C VAL A 294 -6.85 -7.21 4.95
N ARG A 295 -5.93 -8.02 5.46
CA ARG A 295 -6.26 -9.40 5.85
C ARG A 295 -7.05 -9.37 7.15
N GLU A 296 -8.20 -10.03 7.15
CA GLU A 296 -9.07 -10.11 8.31
C GLU A 296 -8.49 -11.00 9.43
N PRO A 297 -8.93 -10.83 10.69
CA PRO A 297 -8.44 -11.61 11.83
C PRO A 297 -8.61 -13.13 11.67
N ASN A 298 -9.60 -13.57 10.87
CA ASN A 298 -9.80 -14.99 10.55
C ASN A 298 -8.68 -15.57 9.67
N MET A 299 -7.77 -14.73 9.19
CA MET A 299 -6.60 -15.04 8.34
C MET A 299 -6.93 -15.71 7.00
N ARG A 300 -8.21 -15.75 6.57
CA ARG A 300 -8.68 -16.41 5.34
C ARG A 300 -9.36 -15.45 4.37
N SER A 301 -9.95 -14.38 4.87
CA SER A 301 -10.62 -13.35 4.08
C SER A 301 -9.85 -12.04 4.10
N HIS A 302 -10.19 -11.18 3.17
CA HIS A 302 -9.62 -9.86 2.99
C HIS A 302 -10.73 -8.84 2.86
N ARG A 303 -10.47 -7.64 3.34
CA ARG A 303 -11.30 -6.48 3.09
C ARG A 303 -10.50 -5.43 2.31
N ILE A 304 -11.05 -4.99 1.19
CA ILE A 304 -10.53 -3.81 0.52
C ILE A 304 -11.08 -2.60 1.28
N GLU A 305 -10.21 -1.94 1.99
CA GLU A 305 -10.51 -0.73 2.76
C GLU A 305 -10.30 0.49 1.87
N ILE A 306 -11.40 1.10 1.49
CA ILE A 306 -11.47 2.31 0.69
C ILE A 306 -11.64 3.48 1.65
N LEU A 307 -10.72 4.44 1.57
CA LEU A 307 -10.76 5.67 2.36
C LEU A 307 -11.39 6.80 1.56
N ASP A 308 -11.65 7.92 2.23
CA ASP A 308 -12.17 9.11 1.56
C ASP A 308 -11.19 9.66 0.53
N GLU A 309 -11.74 10.30 -0.50
CA GLU A 309 -10.98 11.04 -1.49
C GLU A 309 -10.02 12.02 -0.81
N VAL A 310 -8.74 11.99 -1.19
CA VAL A 310 -7.73 12.88 -0.61
C VAL A 310 -7.97 14.32 -1.10
N PRO A 311 -8.17 15.28 -0.19
CA PRO A 311 -8.28 16.69 -0.57
C PRO A 311 -7.00 17.17 -1.24
N ILE A 312 -7.11 17.68 -2.48
CA ILE A 312 -5.97 18.14 -3.27
C ILE A 312 -5.76 19.64 -3.07
N GLN A 313 -4.57 20.03 -2.64
CA GLN A 313 -4.17 21.41 -2.57
C GLN A 313 -3.90 21.99 -3.96
N ARG A 314 -4.40 23.21 -4.19
CA ARG A 314 -4.21 24.00 -5.42
C ARG A 314 -4.09 25.48 -5.03
N SER A 315 -2.89 25.88 -4.60
CA SER A 315 -2.61 27.26 -4.16
C SER A 315 -2.21 28.20 -5.31
N GLY A 316 -1.87 27.64 -6.48
CA GLY A 316 -1.28 28.37 -7.59
C GLY A 316 0.25 28.26 -7.65
N ASP A 317 0.92 27.90 -6.54
CA ASP A 317 2.33 27.52 -6.55
C ASP A 317 2.46 26.01 -6.82
N ALA A 318 2.79 25.66 -8.05
CA ALA A 318 2.89 24.27 -8.48
C ALA A 318 3.91 23.45 -7.69
N THR A 319 4.99 24.08 -7.20
CA THR A 319 6.03 23.38 -6.41
C THR A 319 5.52 23.05 -5.01
N ALA A 320 4.96 24.05 -4.34
CA ALA A 320 4.36 23.89 -3.01
C ALA A 320 3.17 22.90 -3.05
N ASP A 321 2.33 22.96 -4.07
CA ASP A 321 1.19 22.05 -4.25
C ASP A 321 1.65 20.60 -4.45
N ILE A 322 2.69 20.36 -5.25
CA ILE A 322 3.24 19.01 -5.44
C ILE A 322 3.83 18.46 -4.13
N GLU A 323 4.54 19.29 -3.38
CA GLU A 323 5.12 18.87 -2.09
C GLU A 323 4.04 18.56 -1.08
N GLU A 324 3.07 19.45 -0.89
CA GLU A 324 1.98 19.27 0.06
C GLU A 324 1.11 18.06 -0.28
N ASN A 325 0.71 17.90 -1.54
CA ASN A 325 -0.08 16.76 -1.95
C ASN A 325 0.69 15.45 -1.78
N THR A 326 2.01 15.44 -2.05
CA THR A 326 2.84 14.26 -1.76
C THR A 326 2.89 13.95 -0.26
N ARG A 327 2.96 14.96 0.61
CA ARG A 327 2.93 14.78 2.06
C ARG A 327 1.59 14.16 2.52
N ARG A 328 0.46 14.65 2.00
CA ARG A 328 -0.88 14.10 2.27
C ARG A 328 -0.97 12.64 1.86
N PHE A 329 -0.47 12.29 0.67
CA PHE A 329 -0.47 10.90 0.20
C PHE A 329 0.39 9.99 1.10
N VAL A 330 1.55 10.46 1.51
CA VAL A 330 2.42 9.70 2.44
C VAL A 330 1.75 9.52 3.80
N LYS A 331 1.07 10.58 4.30
CA LYS A 331 0.36 10.51 5.58
C LYS A 331 -0.75 9.45 5.58
N VAL A 332 -1.51 9.34 4.50
CA VAL A 332 -2.53 8.30 4.34
C VAL A 332 -1.92 6.90 4.41
N VAL A 333 -0.78 6.67 3.74
CA VAL A 333 -0.07 5.39 3.83
C VAL A 333 0.42 5.14 5.26
N GLU A 334 0.99 6.16 5.92
CA GLU A 334 1.45 6.05 7.30
C GLU A 334 0.33 5.66 8.26
N ASP A 335 -0.85 6.27 8.14
CA ASP A 335 -2.00 6.01 9.00
C ASP A 335 -2.49 4.56 8.86
N MET A 336 -2.48 4.03 7.64
CA MET A 336 -2.79 2.61 7.41
C MET A 336 -1.73 1.68 8.02
N VAL A 337 -0.45 2.02 7.89
CA VAL A 337 0.64 1.24 8.49
C VAL A 337 0.59 1.29 10.03
N ARG A 338 0.21 2.42 10.61
CA ARG A 338 0.01 2.54 12.08
C ARG A 338 -1.13 1.64 12.58
N ARG A 339 -2.20 1.52 11.79
CA ARG A 339 -3.37 0.72 12.13
C ARG A 339 -3.10 -0.79 12.04
N TYR A 340 -2.32 -1.23 11.05
CA TYR A 340 -2.05 -2.64 10.78
C TYR A 340 -0.55 -2.89 10.49
N PRO A 341 0.34 -2.65 11.46
CA PRO A 341 1.78 -2.65 11.21
C PRO A 341 2.33 -4.02 10.77
N GLU A 342 1.68 -5.12 11.14
CA GLU A 342 2.06 -6.49 10.74
C GLU A 342 1.75 -6.82 9.28
N GLN A 343 1.04 -5.93 8.58
CA GLN A 343 0.66 -6.14 7.18
C GLN A 343 1.49 -5.30 6.19
N PHE A 344 2.44 -4.49 6.68
CA PHE A 344 3.30 -3.67 5.83
C PHE A 344 4.61 -4.37 5.47
N LEU A 345 5.16 -4.04 4.28
CA LEU A 345 6.43 -4.60 3.79
C LEU A 345 7.63 -3.87 4.42
N TRP A 346 7.99 -4.22 5.66
CA TRP A 346 9.08 -3.58 6.42
C TRP A 346 10.48 -3.81 5.86
N THR A 347 10.68 -4.80 5.00
CA THR A 347 11.98 -5.19 4.46
C THR A 347 12.51 -4.27 3.37
N HIS A 348 11.68 -3.34 2.86
CA HIS A 348 12.11 -2.34 1.90
C HIS A 348 12.98 -1.26 2.55
N ARG A 349 14.07 -0.84 1.88
CA ARG A 349 14.95 0.25 2.33
C ARG A 349 14.29 1.61 2.08
N ARG A 350 13.21 1.93 2.81
CA ARG A 350 12.38 3.14 2.62
C ARG A 350 13.18 4.44 2.66
N TYR A 351 14.18 4.50 3.53
CA TYR A 351 15.02 5.68 3.76
C TYR A 351 16.41 5.57 3.11
N ARG A 352 16.54 4.82 2.01
CA ARG A 352 17.83 4.60 1.34
C ARG A 352 18.42 5.90 0.78
N THR A 353 17.61 6.72 0.14
CA THR A 353 18.01 8.02 -0.41
C THR A 353 17.79 9.06 0.68
N ARG A 354 18.87 9.74 1.09
CA ARG A 354 18.83 10.73 2.17
C ARG A 354 18.93 12.16 1.61
N PRO A 355 18.40 13.19 2.29
CA PRO A 355 18.76 14.57 2.02
C PRO A 355 20.29 14.75 2.02
N ARG A 356 20.79 15.78 1.33
CA ARG A 356 22.23 16.09 1.34
C ARG A 356 22.68 16.42 2.76
N GLY A 357 23.84 15.92 3.17
CA GLY A 357 24.39 16.10 4.51
C GLY A 357 23.87 15.17 5.60
N MET A 358 22.77 14.44 5.37
CA MET A 358 22.27 13.49 6.35
C MET A 358 22.94 12.11 6.26
N ALA A 359 23.26 11.53 7.41
CA ALA A 359 23.89 10.22 7.50
C ALA A 359 23.01 9.09 6.93
N PRO A 360 23.61 8.02 6.37
CA PRO A 360 22.86 6.82 5.94
C PRO A 360 22.18 6.13 7.13
N ILE A 361 20.93 5.71 6.94
CA ILE A 361 20.19 4.94 7.95
C ILE A 361 20.55 3.46 7.93
N TYR A 362 20.80 2.92 6.73
CA TYR A 362 21.12 1.50 6.56
C TYR A 362 22.62 1.30 6.36
N PRO A 363 23.18 0.18 6.82
CA PRO A 363 24.57 -0.16 6.54
C PRO A 363 24.80 -0.25 5.03
N PRO A 364 26.03 0.02 4.56
CA PRO A 364 26.40 -0.15 3.17
C PRO A 364 26.08 -1.58 2.70
N LYS A 365 25.79 -1.75 1.40
CA LYS A 365 25.68 -3.10 0.85
C LYS A 365 27.03 -3.78 1.05
N ARG A 366 27.03 -4.93 1.72
CA ARG A 366 28.20 -5.81 1.66
C ARG A 366 28.39 -6.19 0.19
N SER A 367 29.56 -5.84 -0.33
CA SER A 367 30.04 -6.21 -1.66
C SER A 367 30.00 -7.72 -1.84
#